data_4cbad259b3b005945df2a7d2b471ebb0
#
_entry.id   4cbad259b3b005945df2a7d2b471ebb0
#
_cell.length_a   1.000
_cell.length_b   1.000
_cell.length_c   1.000
_cell.angle_alpha   90.00
_cell.angle_beta   90.00
_cell.angle_gamma   90.00
#
_symmetry.space_group_name_H-M   'P 1'
#
loop_
_entity.id
_entity.type
_entity.pdbx_description
1 polymer ?
#
loop_
_entity_poly.entity_id
_entity_poly.type
_entity_poly.pdbx_seq_one_letter_code
_entity_poly.pdbx_strand_id
1 'polypeptide(L)'
;DVIDLKDKPFIAGTMEGYFAMRMHVLVRFGKWQEIIDSPMPERPDLYCLTTSMHHYAKTIAFAALKQFDKADQEKEAFYASLKCISPNRKLFNNPALQILGVGEKMLLGELEYHKGNYDIAFAHLRESVRRCDDLHYSEPWPWMHPPRHALGALLLEQGHYEEAEEVYRADLGLNDTVPRCGQHKNNVWALHGIVECLKERNGEMEFNKLQGLLAEALSKTDLTITSSCCCRKTVSQSST
;
A
#
# COMPACT_ATOMS: atom_id res chain seq x y z
N ASP A 1 5.19 14.68 24.21
CA ASP A 1 4.11 15.65 24.54
C ASP A 1 3.17 15.71 23.34
N VAL A 2 1.99 15.13 23.50
CA VAL A 2 0.94 15.19 22.47
C VAL A 2 0.31 16.58 22.56
N ILE A 3 0.44 17.36 21.47
CA ILE A 3 -0.27 18.64 21.37
C ILE A 3 -1.77 18.33 21.33
N ASP A 4 -2.52 18.80 22.33
CA ASP A 4 -3.97 18.68 22.32
C ASP A 4 -4.54 19.61 21.22
N LEU A 5 -5.04 19.00 20.14
CA LEU A 5 -5.57 19.71 18.98
C LEU A 5 -7.10 19.77 18.96
N LYS A 6 -7.77 19.34 20.05
CA LYS A 6 -9.25 19.26 20.08
C LYS A 6 -9.94 20.61 19.80
N ASP A 7 -9.32 21.69 20.23
CA ASP A 7 -9.83 23.06 20.01
C ASP A 7 -9.29 23.70 18.72
N LYS A 8 -8.54 22.93 17.93
CA LYS A 8 -7.91 23.39 16.68
C LYS A 8 -8.18 22.42 15.52
N PRO A 9 -9.43 22.24 15.09
CA PRO A 9 -9.80 21.21 14.12
C PRO A 9 -9.13 21.39 12.77
N PHE A 10 -8.82 22.62 12.37
CA PHE A 10 -8.08 22.88 11.13
C PHE A 10 -6.65 22.33 11.19
N ILE A 11 -5.95 22.57 12.31
CA ILE A 11 -4.58 22.06 12.49
C ILE A 11 -4.61 20.53 12.61
N ALA A 12 -5.55 19.97 13.38
CA ALA A 12 -5.75 18.53 13.48
C ALA A 12 -5.93 17.91 12.09
N GLY A 13 -6.74 18.54 11.24
CA GLY A 13 -6.97 18.10 9.89
C GLY A 13 -5.72 18.09 9.02
N THR A 14 -4.88 19.09 9.15
CA THR A 14 -3.60 19.16 8.40
C THR A 14 -2.60 18.10 8.90
N MET A 15 -2.54 17.87 10.21
CA MET A 15 -1.63 16.92 10.84
C MET A 15 -2.04 15.47 10.65
N GLU A 16 -3.29 15.19 10.33
CA GLU A 16 -3.83 13.84 10.19
C GLU A 16 -3.07 12.98 9.18
N GLY A 17 -2.57 13.58 8.10
CA GLY A 17 -1.76 12.91 7.12
C GLY A 17 -0.48 12.30 7.69
N TYR A 18 0.13 12.98 8.64
CA TYR A 18 1.34 12.50 9.31
C TYR A 18 1.03 11.40 10.33
N PHE A 19 -0.08 11.49 11.04
CA PHE A 19 -0.49 10.44 11.99
C PHE A 19 -0.86 9.15 11.30
N ALA A 20 -1.46 9.21 10.12
CA ALA A 20 -1.79 8.04 9.31
C ALA A 20 -0.55 7.31 8.73
N MET A 21 0.62 7.98 8.64
CA MET A 21 1.85 7.39 8.09
C MET A 21 2.25 6.09 8.79
N ARG A 22 2.04 6.00 10.10
CA ARG A 22 2.38 4.78 10.85
C ARG A 22 1.69 3.54 10.26
N MET A 23 0.43 3.65 9.87
CA MET A 23 -0.29 2.52 9.28
C MET A 23 0.28 2.12 7.93
N HIS A 24 0.66 3.08 7.07
CA HIS A 24 1.35 2.78 5.82
C HIS A 24 2.66 2.02 6.05
N VAL A 25 3.47 2.46 7.03
CA VAL A 25 4.74 1.80 7.37
C VAL A 25 4.50 0.38 7.87
N LEU A 26 3.57 0.18 8.79
CA LEU A 26 3.29 -1.15 9.35
C LEU A 26 2.78 -2.12 8.27
N VAL A 27 1.89 -1.67 7.38
CA VAL A 27 1.43 -2.48 6.22
C VAL A 27 2.61 -2.79 5.31
N ARG A 28 3.45 -1.80 4.97
CA ARG A 28 4.61 -1.97 4.12
C ARG A 28 5.54 -3.08 4.60
N PHE A 29 5.75 -3.17 5.91
CA PHE A 29 6.67 -4.14 6.53
C PHE A 29 5.96 -5.40 7.06
N GLY A 30 4.67 -5.59 6.78
CA GLY A 30 3.92 -6.78 7.19
C GLY A 30 3.84 -6.96 8.71
N LYS A 31 3.81 -5.84 9.45
CA LYS A 31 3.75 -5.84 10.92
C LYS A 31 2.32 -6.08 11.42
N TRP A 32 1.76 -7.24 11.02
CA TRP A 32 0.33 -7.53 11.18
C TRP A 32 -0.13 -7.48 12.64
N GLN A 33 0.64 -8.06 13.56
CA GLN A 33 0.27 -8.04 14.98
C GLN A 33 0.32 -6.62 15.56
N GLU A 34 1.34 -5.84 15.19
CA GLU A 34 1.45 -4.44 15.64
C GLU A 34 0.29 -3.57 15.12
N ILE A 35 -0.22 -3.86 13.91
CA ILE A 35 -1.41 -3.20 13.35
C ILE A 35 -2.64 -3.55 14.19
N ILE A 36 -2.85 -4.83 14.48
CA ILE A 36 -4.01 -5.32 15.23
C ILE A 36 -4.04 -4.72 16.64
N ASP A 37 -2.87 -4.68 17.29
CA ASP A 37 -2.71 -4.18 18.67
C ASP A 37 -2.70 -2.64 18.74
N SER A 38 -2.60 -1.95 17.60
CA SER A 38 -2.60 -0.49 17.57
C SER A 38 -3.93 0.07 18.06
N PRO A 39 -3.90 0.97 19.08
CA PRO A 39 -5.13 1.59 19.59
C PRO A 39 -5.75 2.47 18.52
N MET A 40 -7.08 2.54 18.52
CA MET A 40 -7.82 3.48 17.69
C MET A 40 -7.61 4.92 18.21
N PRO A 41 -7.72 5.94 17.35
CA PRO A 41 -7.70 7.32 17.79
C PRO A 41 -8.80 7.59 18.85
N GLU A 42 -8.43 8.27 19.94
CA GLU A 42 -9.38 8.63 21.01
C GLU A 42 -10.50 9.57 20.53
N ARG A 43 -10.23 10.35 19.48
CA ARG A 43 -11.16 11.31 18.88
C ARG A 43 -11.38 10.98 17.40
N PRO A 44 -12.18 9.94 17.09
CA PRO A 44 -12.44 9.53 15.71
C PRO A 44 -13.18 10.59 14.89
N ASP A 45 -13.96 11.44 15.55
CA ASP A 45 -14.63 12.60 14.96
C ASP A 45 -13.64 13.68 14.47
N LEU A 46 -12.54 13.87 15.17
CA LEU A 46 -11.48 14.82 14.83
C LEU A 46 -10.48 14.21 13.85
N TYR A 47 -10.11 12.96 14.08
CA TYR A 47 -9.11 12.21 13.32
C TYR A 47 -9.77 11.15 12.43
N CYS A 48 -10.73 11.58 11.63
CA CYS A 48 -11.58 10.69 10.83
C CYS A 48 -10.80 9.92 9.73
N LEU A 49 -9.81 10.57 9.08
CA LEU A 49 -8.95 9.91 8.11
C LEU A 49 -8.02 8.90 8.77
N THR A 50 -7.40 9.27 9.90
CA THR A 50 -6.54 8.35 10.67
C THR A 50 -7.34 7.13 11.14
N THR A 51 -8.59 7.33 11.59
CA THR A 51 -9.50 6.25 11.97
C THR A 51 -9.76 5.30 10.78
N SER A 52 -10.04 5.84 9.59
CA SER A 52 -10.23 5.06 8.38
C SER A 52 -8.95 4.28 8.02
N MET A 53 -7.77 4.90 8.17
CA MET A 53 -6.50 4.23 7.91
C MET A 53 -6.21 3.09 8.88
N HIS A 54 -6.63 3.17 10.14
CA HIS A 54 -6.55 2.05 11.08
C HIS A 54 -7.43 0.88 10.64
N HIS A 55 -8.69 1.13 10.24
CA HIS A 55 -9.58 0.08 9.74
C HIS A 55 -9.07 -0.54 8.43
N TYR A 56 -8.54 0.29 7.51
CA TYR A 56 -7.85 -0.19 6.32
C TYR A 56 -6.71 -1.16 6.66
N ALA A 57 -5.79 -0.74 7.53
CA ALA A 57 -4.63 -1.55 7.88
C ALA A 57 -5.02 -2.84 8.64
N LYS A 58 -6.00 -2.75 9.56
CA LYS A 58 -6.51 -3.92 10.30
C LYS A 58 -7.21 -4.90 9.36
N THR A 59 -7.97 -4.43 8.36
CA THR A 59 -8.56 -5.32 7.34
C THR A 59 -7.49 -6.15 6.64
N ILE A 60 -6.41 -5.49 6.17
CA ILE A 60 -5.31 -6.18 5.50
C ILE A 60 -4.59 -7.14 6.45
N ALA A 61 -4.31 -6.70 7.67
CA ALA A 61 -3.62 -7.53 8.67
C ALA A 61 -4.43 -8.81 8.99
N PHE A 62 -5.73 -8.70 9.22
CA PHE A 62 -6.59 -9.86 9.46
C PHE A 62 -6.71 -10.76 8.22
N ALA A 63 -6.77 -10.18 7.02
CA ALA A 63 -6.78 -10.96 5.78
C ALA A 63 -5.48 -11.77 5.60
N ALA A 64 -4.31 -11.13 5.81
CA ALA A 64 -3.00 -11.78 5.74
C ALA A 64 -2.85 -12.91 6.77
N LEU A 65 -3.48 -12.77 7.93
CA LEU A 65 -3.53 -13.80 8.98
C LEU A 65 -4.69 -14.80 8.79
N LYS A 66 -5.43 -14.73 7.68
CA LYS A 66 -6.57 -15.59 7.34
C LYS A 66 -7.72 -15.55 8.36
N GLN A 67 -7.85 -14.45 9.10
CA GLN A 67 -8.95 -14.18 10.04
C GLN A 67 -10.07 -13.41 9.32
N PHE A 68 -10.71 -14.04 8.33
CA PHE A 68 -11.60 -13.37 7.38
C PHE A 68 -12.82 -12.70 8.02
N ASP A 69 -13.41 -13.32 9.04
CA ASP A 69 -14.57 -12.73 9.75
C ASP A 69 -14.21 -11.38 10.39
N LYS A 70 -13.00 -11.28 10.97
CA LYS A 70 -12.50 -10.02 11.55
C LYS A 70 -12.12 -9.03 10.45
N ALA A 71 -11.54 -9.50 9.35
CA ALA A 71 -11.23 -8.66 8.21
C ALA A 71 -12.52 -8.04 7.62
N ASP A 72 -13.59 -8.82 7.49
CA ASP A 72 -14.89 -8.31 7.03
C ASP A 72 -15.50 -7.31 8.03
N GLN A 73 -15.38 -7.53 9.34
CA GLN A 73 -15.81 -6.56 10.37
C GLN A 73 -15.04 -5.23 10.24
N GLU A 74 -13.72 -5.27 10.09
CA GLU A 74 -12.91 -4.07 9.93
C GLU A 74 -13.18 -3.35 8.59
N LYS A 75 -13.48 -4.10 7.52
CA LYS A 75 -13.93 -3.53 6.24
C LYS A 75 -15.24 -2.75 6.41
N GLU A 76 -16.23 -3.30 7.11
CA GLU A 76 -17.48 -2.58 7.38
C GLU A 76 -17.25 -1.34 8.26
N ALA A 77 -16.36 -1.44 9.25
CA ALA A 77 -15.95 -0.29 10.06
C ALA A 77 -15.23 0.78 9.22
N PHE A 78 -14.41 0.38 8.25
CA PHE A 78 -13.82 1.30 7.28
C PHE A 78 -14.91 2.06 6.51
N TYR A 79 -15.91 1.37 5.95
CA TYR A 79 -17.00 2.03 5.25
C TYR A 79 -17.84 2.94 6.16
N ALA A 80 -18.03 2.55 7.41
CA ALA A 80 -18.71 3.41 8.38
C ALA A 80 -17.90 4.69 8.66
N SER A 81 -16.59 4.57 8.79
CA SER A 81 -15.69 5.72 9.06
C SER A 81 -15.65 6.71 7.89
N LEU A 82 -15.73 6.23 6.64
CA LEU A 82 -15.79 7.10 5.46
C LEU A 82 -16.99 8.07 5.50
N LYS A 83 -18.12 7.65 6.07
CA LYS A 83 -19.34 8.47 6.17
C LYS A 83 -19.17 9.65 7.13
N CYS A 84 -18.19 9.57 8.03
CA CYS A 84 -17.88 10.64 8.98
C CYS A 84 -16.95 11.72 8.37
N ILE A 85 -16.38 11.46 7.17
CA ILE A 85 -15.46 12.40 6.53
C ILE A 85 -16.25 13.42 5.73
N SER A 86 -16.05 14.70 6.07
CA SER A 86 -16.65 15.80 5.29
C SER A 86 -16.20 15.74 3.82
N PRO A 87 -17.08 15.90 2.84
CA PRO A 87 -16.72 15.96 1.43
C PRO A 87 -15.68 17.05 1.11
N ASN A 88 -15.62 18.09 1.91
CA ASN A 88 -14.66 19.18 1.75
C ASN A 88 -13.33 18.91 2.48
N ARG A 89 -13.18 17.77 3.18
CA ARG A 89 -11.94 17.42 3.85
C ARG A 89 -10.84 17.17 2.83
N LYS A 90 -9.75 17.88 2.97
CA LYS A 90 -8.54 17.69 2.16
C LYS A 90 -7.41 17.19 3.03
N LEU A 91 -6.56 16.39 2.41
CA LEU A 91 -5.25 16.04 2.90
C LEU A 91 -4.24 16.39 1.82
N PHE A 92 -3.29 17.26 2.14
CA PHE A 92 -2.39 17.83 1.15
C PHE A 92 -3.18 18.47 -0.02
N ASN A 93 -2.89 18.12 -1.25
CA ASN A 93 -3.53 18.66 -2.44
C ASN A 93 -4.80 17.89 -2.89
N ASN A 94 -5.17 16.83 -2.16
CA ASN A 94 -6.23 15.91 -2.59
C ASN A 94 -7.43 15.90 -1.62
N PRO A 95 -8.65 15.66 -2.12
CA PRO A 95 -9.77 15.32 -1.27
C PRO A 95 -9.48 14.03 -0.48
N ALA A 96 -9.74 14.03 0.83
CA ALA A 96 -9.46 12.88 1.69
C ALA A 96 -10.15 11.59 1.23
N LEU A 97 -11.39 11.70 0.71
CA LEU A 97 -12.12 10.55 0.19
C LEU A 97 -11.50 9.97 -1.10
N GLN A 98 -10.81 10.77 -1.91
CA GLN A 98 -10.08 10.24 -3.08
C GLN A 98 -8.85 9.44 -2.64
N ILE A 99 -8.12 9.93 -1.66
CA ILE A 99 -6.98 9.23 -1.08
C ILE A 99 -7.43 7.89 -0.47
N LEU A 100 -8.48 7.91 0.35
CA LEU A 100 -9.03 6.69 0.96
C LEU A 100 -9.68 5.76 -0.07
N GLY A 101 -10.10 6.28 -1.23
CA GLY A 101 -10.56 5.47 -2.36
C GLY A 101 -9.45 4.59 -2.96
N VAL A 102 -8.18 5.00 -2.88
CA VAL A 102 -7.04 4.14 -3.20
C VAL A 102 -6.97 2.99 -2.19
N GLY A 103 -7.02 3.32 -0.89
CA GLY A 103 -7.01 2.34 0.21
C GLY A 103 -8.19 1.38 0.16
N GLU A 104 -9.39 1.86 -0.17
CA GLU A 104 -10.57 1.01 -0.38
C GLU A 104 -10.26 -0.12 -1.38
N LYS A 105 -9.68 0.23 -2.51
CA LYS A 105 -9.39 -0.76 -3.56
C LYS A 105 -8.21 -1.66 -3.22
N MET A 106 -7.22 -1.18 -2.47
CA MET A 106 -6.16 -2.03 -1.94
C MET A 106 -6.70 -3.06 -0.94
N LEU A 107 -7.45 -2.62 0.06
CA LEU A 107 -7.98 -3.55 1.08
C LEU A 107 -8.90 -4.61 0.48
N LEU A 108 -9.77 -4.23 -0.48
CA LEU A 108 -10.62 -5.19 -1.18
C LEU A 108 -9.79 -6.17 -2.00
N GLY A 109 -8.77 -5.67 -2.72
CA GLY A 109 -7.89 -6.52 -3.51
C GLY A 109 -7.13 -7.53 -2.67
N GLU A 110 -6.50 -7.11 -1.58
CA GLU A 110 -5.75 -8.01 -0.71
C GLU A 110 -6.69 -8.98 0.05
N LEU A 111 -7.85 -8.51 0.51
CA LEU A 111 -8.84 -9.37 1.17
C LEU A 111 -9.33 -10.48 0.23
N GLU A 112 -9.75 -10.13 -0.99
CA GLU A 112 -10.24 -11.09 -1.97
C GLU A 112 -9.12 -12.04 -2.44
N TYR A 113 -7.89 -11.55 -2.54
CA TYR A 113 -6.73 -12.40 -2.84
C TYR A 113 -6.53 -13.49 -1.80
N HIS A 114 -6.52 -13.11 -0.52
CA HIS A 114 -6.36 -14.07 0.58
C HIS A 114 -7.54 -15.03 0.73
N LYS A 115 -8.75 -14.65 0.27
CA LYS A 115 -9.91 -15.52 0.13
C LYS A 115 -9.84 -16.48 -1.07
N GLY A 116 -8.86 -16.30 -1.98
CA GLY A 116 -8.70 -17.10 -3.20
C GLY A 116 -9.48 -16.60 -4.41
N ASN A 117 -10.12 -15.44 -4.33
CA ASN A 117 -10.91 -14.83 -5.40
C ASN A 117 -10.03 -13.95 -6.31
N TYR A 118 -9.06 -14.56 -7.01
CA TYR A 118 -7.95 -13.85 -7.68
C TYR A 118 -8.41 -12.85 -8.75
N ASP A 119 -9.38 -13.20 -9.60
CA ASP A 119 -9.87 -12.29 -10.64
C ASP A 119 -10.46 -11.00 -10.05
N ILE A 120 -11.26 -11.15 -8.99
CA ILE A 120 -11.86 -10.02 -8.26
C ILE A 120 -10.74 -9.21 -7.56
N ALA A 121 -9.80 -9.88 -6.95
CA ALA A 121 -8.66 -9.26 -6.29
C ALA A 121 -7.86 -8.38 -7.25
N PHE A 122 -7.48 -8.91 -8.41
CA PHE A 122 -6.72 -8.17 -9.41
C PHE A 122 -7.52 -7.02 -10.03
N ALA A 123 -8.83 -7.18 -10.23
CA ALA A 123 -9.67 -6.06 -10.67
C ALA A 123 -9.63 -4.90 -9.67
N HIS A 124 -9.72 -5.18 -8.37
CA HIS A 124 -9.61 -4.16 -7.32
C HIS A 124 -8.21 -3.53 -7.26
N LEU A 125 -7.14 -4.33 -7.33
CA LEU A 125 -5.77 -3.82 -7.27
C LEU A 125 -5.44 -2.93 -8.48
N ARG A 126 -5.87 -3.28 -9.70
CA ARG A 126 -5.73 -2.43 -10.88
C ARG A 126 -6.48 -1.11 -10.72
N GLU A 127 -7.70 -1.16 -10.17
CA GLU A 127 -8.46 0.06 -9.88
C GLU A 127 -7.78 0.91 -8.78
N SER A 128 -7.13 0.29 -7.79
CA SER A 128 -6.33 1.01 -6.80
C SER A 128 -5.17 1.76 -7.46
N VAL A 129 -4.45 1.10 -8.38
CA VAL A 129 -3.37 1.72 -9.16
C VAL A 129 -3.90 2.92 -9.94
N ARG A 130 -5.00 2.74 -10.69
CA ARG A 130 -5.61 3.82 -11.48
C ARG A 130 -6.01 5.00 -10.60
N ARG A 131 -6.66 4.77 -9.46
CA ARG A 131 -7.03 5.84 -8.52
C ARG A 131 -5.82 6.54 -7.91
N CYS A 132 -4.74 5.82 -7.66
CA CYS A 132 -3.49 6.40 -7.16
C CYS A 132 -2.86 7.34 -8.20
N ASP A 133 -2.87 6.94 -9.48
CA ASP A 133 -2.36 7.74 -10.58
C ASP A 133 -3.18 9.02 -10.83
N ASP A 134 -4.47 9.00 -10.52
CA ASP A 134 -5.37 10.16 -10.64
C ASP A 134 -5.18 11.19 -9.51
N LEU A 135 -4.43 10.88 -8.45
CA LEU A 135 -4.19 11.82 -7.36
C LEU A 135 -3.26 12.96 -7.80
N HIS A 136 -3.56 14.17 -7.32
CA HIS A 136 -2.66 15.30 -7.50
C HIS A 136 -1.38 15.09 -6.70
N TYR A 137 -0.26 15.43 -7.33
CA TYR A 137 1.04 15.37 -6.69
C TYR A 137 1.07 16.18 -5.39
N SER A 138 1.71 15.61 -4.36
CA SER A 138 2.03 16.25 -3.08
C SER A 138 3.31 15.65 -2.50
N GLU A 139 3.96 16.38 -1.63
CA GLU A 139 5.09 15.93 -0.81
C GLU A 139 4.75 16.12 0.67
N PRO A 140 4.62 15.01 1.43
CA PRO A 140 4.77 13.62 1.03
C PRO A 140 3.66 13.15 0.07
N TRP A 141 3.88 12.02 -0.61
CA TRP A 141 2.84 11.42 -1.48
C TRP A 141 1.54 11.19 -0.71
N PRO A 142 0.39 11.46 -1.35
CA PRO A 142 -0.90 11.34 -0.66
C PRO A 142 -1.25 9.88 -0.30
N TRP A 143 -0.74 8.91 -1.07
CA TRP A 143 -0.78 7.49 -0.75
C TRP A 143 0.64 6.93 -0.77
N MET A 144 1.16 6.54 0.40
CA MET A 144 2.59 6.26 0.59
C MET A 144 3.01 4.83 0.28
N HIS A 145 2.08 3.89 0.27
CA HIS A 145 2.36 2.50 -0.11
C HIS A 145 1.93 2.29 -1.57
N PRO A 146 2.85 2.31 -2.56
CA PRO A 146 2.47 2.23 -3.95
C PRO A 146 1.64 0.98 -4.25
N PRO A 147 0.38 1.12 -4.76
CA PRO A 147 -0.47 -0.04 -5.07
C PRO A 147 0.15 -0.98 -6.09
N ARG A 148 1.03 -0.45 -6.97
CA ARG A 148 1.79 -1.26 -7.94
C ARG A 148 2.65 -2.32 -7.29
N HIS A 149 3.19 -2.06 -6.10
CA HIS A 149 4.02 -3.05 -5.42
C HIS A 149 3.20 -4.25 -4.93
N ALA A 150 1.98 -4.01 -4.43
CA ALA A 150 1.07 -5.09 -4.04
C ALA A 150 0.56 -5.84 -5.29
N LEU A 151 0.07 -5.11 -6.30
CA LEU A 151 -0.41 -5.72 -7.55
C LEU A 151 0.67 -6.59 -8.20
N GLY A 152 1.88 -6.06 -8.41
CA GLY A 152 2.97 -6.79 -9.05
C GLY A 152 3.39 -8.02 -8.24
N ALA A 153 3.47 -7.91 -6.90
CA ALA A 153 3.83 -9.03 -6.03
C ALA A 153 2.83 -10.19 -6.12
N LEU A 154 1.53 -9.88 -6.11
CA LEU A 154 0.47 -10.88 -6.15
C LEU A 154 0.28 -11.48 -7.56
N LEU A 155 0.49 -10.68 -8.61
CA LEU A 155 0.57 -11.18 -9.99
C LEU A 155 1.71 -12.18 -10.16
N LEU A 156 2.91 -11.85 -9.65
CA LEU A 156 4.06 -12.77 -9.65
C LEU A 156 3.75 -14.10 -8.96
N GLU A 157 3.10 -14.04 -7.80
CA GLU A 157 2.74 -15.25 -7.04
C GLU A 157 1.78 -16.16 -7.82
N GLN A 158 0.94 -15.59 -8.69
CA GLN A 158 0.01 -16.34 -9.54
C GLN A 158 0.59 -16.66 -10.93
N GLY A 159 1.87 -16.35 -11.19
CA GLY A 159 2.53 -16.65 -12.47
C GLY A 159 2.16 -15.70 -13.61
N HIS A 160 1.55 -14.57 -13.35
CA HIS A 160 1.25 -13.53 -14.34
C HIS A 160 2.48 -12.63 -14.58
N TYR A 161 3.58 -13.23 -15.04
CA TYR A 161 4.88 -12.57 -15.10
C TYR A 161 4.93 -11.38 -16.05
N GLU A 162 4.25 -11.44 -17.21
CA GLU A 162 4.19 -10.36 -18.19
C GLU A 162 3.55 -9.11 -17.60
N GLU A 163 2.38 -9.25 -16.99
CA GLU A 163 1.66 -8.12 -16.40
C GLU A 163 2.41 -7.57 -15.19
N ALA A 164 2.98 -8.44 -14.36
CA ALA A 164 3.80 -8.01 -13.22
C ALA A 164 5.00 -7.17 -13.67
N GLU A 165 5.69 -7.59 -14.73
CA GLU A 165 6.80 -6.85 -15.34
C GLU A 165 6.37 -5.46 -15.79
N GLU A 166 5.25 -5.34 -16.52
CA GLU A 166 4.71 -4.06 -16.97
C GLU A 166 4.39 -3.12 -15.79
N VAL A 167 3.80 -3.65 -14.73
CA VAL A 167 3.50 -2.91 -13.50
C VAL A 167 4.77 -2.34 -12.87
N TYR A 168 5.84 -3.13 -12.78
CA TYR A 168 7.12 -2.66 -12.22
C TYR A 168 7.87 -1.71 -13.16
N ARG A 169 7.78 -1.92 -14.48
CA ARG A 169 8.36 -0.99 -15.47
C ARG A 169 7.74 0.39 -15.36
N ALA A 170 6.42 0.45 -15.21
CA ALA A 170 5.69 1.69 -14.98
C ALA A 170 6.15 2.37 -13.68
N ASP A 171 6.23 1.62 -12.58
CA ASP A 171 6.65 2.13 -11.28
C ASP A 171 8.08 2.71 -11.29
N LEU A 172 9.02 1.98 -11.91
CA LEU A 172 10.42 2.39 -12.02
C LEU A 172 10.67 3.49 -13.06
N GLY A 173 9.66 3.84 -13.89
CA GLY A 173 9.83 4.78 -15.00
C GLY A 173 10.72 4.22 -16.12
N LEU A 174 10.63 2.93 -16.38
CA LEU A 174 11.31 2.24 -17.49
C LEU A 174 10.45 2.23 -18.76
N ASN A 175 9.22 2.68 -18.67
CA ASN A 175 8.33 3.02 -19.76
C ASN A 175 7.67 4.38 -19.46
N ASP A 176 7.03 4.99 -20.48
CA ASP A 176 6.45 6.33 -20.38
C ASP A 176 4.97 6.32 -19.99
N THR A 177 4.50 5.30 -19.27
CA THR A 177 3.09 5.12 -18.90
C THR A 177 2.69 5.94 -17.67
N VAL A 178 3.64 6.31 -16.82
CA VAL A 178 3.40 7.08 -15.58
C VAL A 178 4.19 8.38 -15.62
N PRO A 179 3.59 9.53 -15.30
CA PRO A 179 4.31 10.79 -15.17
C PRO A 179 5.47 10.69 -14.19
N ARG A 180 6.55 11.43 -14.42
CA ARG A 180 7.77 11.38 -13.60
C ARG A 180 7.51 11.53 -12.09
N CYS A 181 6.56 12.35 -11.70
CA CYS A 181 6.20 12.57 -10.29
C CYS A 181 5.55 11.34 -9.62
N GLY A 182 5.02 10.41 -10.41
CA GLY A 182 4.47 9.13 -9.92
C GLY A 182 5.43 7.94 -10.05
N GLN A 183 6.66 8.17 -10.57
CA GLN A 183 7.67 7.11 -10.74
C GLN A 183 8.55 6.98 -9.49
N HIS A 184 8.83 5.74 -9.09
CA HIS A 184 9.70 5.41 -7.97
C HIS A 184 11.06 4.87 -8.47
N LYS A 185 11.81 5.72 -9.16
CA LYS A 185 13.11 5.33 -9.77
C LYS A 185 14.05 4.72 -8.73
N ASN A 186 14.65 3.58 -9.10
CA ASN A 186 15.58 2.82 -8.24
C ASN A 186 14.98 2.38 -6.89
N ASN A 187 13.66 2.33 -6.78
CA ASN A 187 13.02 1.81 -5.57
C ASN A 187 13.35 0.32 -5.41
N VAL A 188 13.90 -0.05 -4.27
CA VAL A 188 14.38 -1.42 -3.99
C VAL A 188 13.28 -2.48 -4.12
N TRP A 189 12.05 -2.15 -3.74
CA TRP A 189 10.93 -3.08 -3.79
C TRP A 189 10.49 -3.38 -5.23
N ALA A 190 10.38 -2.34 -6.07
CA ALA A 190 10.05 -2.51 -7.48
C ALA A 190 11.20 -3.17 -8.25
N LEU A 191 12.47 -2.83 -7.93
CA LEU A 191 13.64 -3.51 -8.50
C LEU A 191 13.65 -5.00 -8.15
N HIS A 192 13.30 -5.36 -6.91
CA HIS A 192 13.19 -6.77 -6.53
C HIS A 192 12.14 -7.48 -7.40
N GLY A 193 10.95 -6.89 -7.54
CA GLY A 193 9.87 -7.48 -8.32
C GLY A 193 10.21 -7.66 -9.79
N ILE A 194 10.79 -6.63 -10.45
CA ILE A 194 11.15 -6.75 -11.88
C ILE A 194 12.27 -7.76 -12.12
N VAL A 195 13.25 -7.84 -11.24
CA VAL A 195 14.33 -8.85 -11.34
C VAL A 195 13.75 -10.27 -11.22
N GLU A 196 12.77 -10.47 -10.33
CA GLU A 196 12.06 -11.74 -10.20
C GLU A 196 11.29 -12.08 -11.51
N CYS A 197 10.56 -11.12 -12.12
CA CYS A 197 9.88 -11.32 -13.40
C CYS A 197 10.85 -11.72 -14.51
N LEU A 198 11.96 -10.99 -14.66
CA LEU A 198 12.94 -11.24 -15.73
C LEU A 198 13.67 -12.58 -15.57
N LYS A 199 13.87 -13.04 -14.35
CA LYS A 199 14.43 -14.36 -14.07
C LYS A 199 13.52 -15.48 -14.61
N GLU A 200 12.22 -15.37 -14.38
CA GLU A 200 11.25 -16.37 -14.86
C GLU A 200 11.06 -16.33 -16.38
N ARG A 201 11.34 -15.18 -17.02
CA ARG A 201 11.16 -14.96 -18.46
C ARG A 201 12.45 -15.08 -19.29
N ASN A 202 13.59 -15.45 -18.70
CA ASN A 202 14.89 -15.60 -19.36
C ASN A 202 15.41 -14.34 -20.09
N GLY A 203 15.19 -13.17 -19.54
CA GLY A 203 15.63 -11.87 -20.07
C GLY A 203 17.09 -11.52 -19.70
N GLU A 204 18.10 -12.32 -20.09
CA GLU A 204 19.46 -12.29 -19.55
C GLU A 204 20.17 -10.91 -19.53
N MET A 205 20.14 -10.15 -20.62
CA MET A 205 20.91 -8.89 -20.69
C MET A 205 20.33 -7.81 -19.75
N GLU A 206 19.02 -7.64 -19.76
CA GLU A 206 18.34 -6.66 -18.94
C GLU A 206 18.32 -7.10 -17.45
N PHE A 207 18.17 -8.40 -17.21
CA PHE A 207 18.28 -9.01 -15.89
C PHE A 207 19.58 -8.61 -15.20
N ASN A 208 20.74 -8.79 -15.85
CA ASN A 208 22.04 -8.47 -15.28
C ASN A 208 22.16 -6.98 -14.91
N LYS A 209 21.65 -6.09 -15.75
CA LYS A 209 21.63 -4.65 -15.49
C LYS A 209 20.78 -4.31 -14.26
N LEU A 210 19.53 -4.79 -14.21
CA LEU A 210 18.61 -4.49 -13.14
C LEU A 210 18.99 -5.19 -11.83
N GLN A 211 19.59 -6.36 -11.90
CA GLN A 211 20.17 -7.06 -10.74
C GLN A 211 21.32 -6.24 -10.12
N GLY A 212 22.16 -5.59 -10.94
CA GLY A 212 23.19 -4.68 -10.43
C GLY A 212 22.60 -3.49 -9.68
N LEU A 213 21.54 -2.87 -10.21
CA LEU A 213 20.81 -1.79 -9.52
C LEU A 213 20.14 -2.26 -8.23
N LEU A 214 19.56 -3.46 -8.24
CA LEU A 214 18.98 -4.07 -7.04
C LEU A 214 20.05 -4.30 -5.97
N ALA A 215 21.21 -4.85 -6.34
CA ALA A 215 22.31 -5.08 -5.40
C ALA A 215 22.81 -3.76 -4.78
N GLU A 216 22.93 -2.69 -5.58
CA GLU A 216 23.26 -1.36 -5.08
C GLU A 216 22.18 -0.83 -4.13
N ALA A 217 20.91 -0.97 -4.47
CA ALA A 217 19.80 -0.53 -3.61
C ALA A 217 19.79 -1.31 -2.28
N LEU A 218 19.97 -2.63 -2.33
CA LEU A 218 20.02 -3.48 -1.14
C LEU A 218 21.20 -3.17 -0.22
N SER A 219 22.35 -2.76 -0.77
CA SER A 219 23.51 -2.38 0.05
C SER A 219 23.26 -1.15 0.94
N LYS A 220 22.21 -0.39 0.67
CA LYS A 220 21.79 0.80 1.42
C LYS A 220 20.67 0.51 2.42
N THR A 221 20.23 -0.75 2.53
CA THR A 221 19.16 -1.16 3.45
C THR A 221 19.74 -1.97 4.61
N ASP A 222 19.15 -1.84 5.78
CA ASP A 222 19.41 -2.65 6.98
C ASP A 222 18.41 -3.80 7.15
N LEU A 223 17.54 -3.99 6.13
CA LEU A 223 16.46 -4.96 6.14
C LEU A 223 16.65 -6.01 5.04
N THR A 224 16.27 -7.24 5.33
CA THR A 224 16.20 -8.29 4.31
C THR A 224 14.90 -8.16 3.52
N ILE A 225 15.01 -7.77 2.25
CA ILE A 225 13.89 -7.65 1.31
C ILE A 225 13.82 -8.94 0.50
N THR A 226 12.72 -9.66 0.62
CA THR A 226 12.49 -10.96 -0.03
C THR A 226 11.35 -10.95 -1.02
N SER A 227 10.63 -9.84 -1.15
CA SER A 227 9.51 -9.66 -2.06
C SER A 227 9.26 -8.17 -2.27
N SER A 228 8.62 -7.78 -3.36
CA SER A 228 8.19 -6.40 -3.62
C SER A 228 7.05 -5.93 -2.71
N CYS A 229 6.34 -6.84 -2.05
CA CYS A 229 5.33 -6.54 -1.05
C CYS A 229 5.27 -7.66 0.00
N CYS A 230 5.08 -7.28 1.27
CA CYS A 230 4.85 -8.24 2.36
C CYS A 230 3.48 -8.93 2.29
N CYS A 231 2.58 -8.49 1.42
CA CYS A 231 1.31 -9.13 1.13
C CYS A 231 1.44 -10.59 0.62
N ARG A 232 2.61 -10.96 0.05
CA ARG A 232 2.96 -12.35 -0.33
C ARG A 232 3.43 -13.23 0.82
N LYS A 233 3.75 -12.68 1.98
CA LYS A 233 4.26 -13.48 3.11
C LYS A 233 3.17 -14.33 3.72
N THR A 234 3.35 -15.64 3.69
CA THR A 234 2.55 -16.56 4.49
C THR A 234 2.96 -16.50 5.96
N VAL A 235 2.05 -16.82 6.88
CA VAL A 235 2.23 -16.78 8.35
C VAL A 235 3.47 -17.56 8.83
N SER A 236 3.97 -18.51 8.05
CA SER A 236 5.15 -19.32 8.37
C SER A 236 6.50 -18.57 8.28
N GLN A 237 6.53 -17.34 7.75
CA GLN A 237 7.77 -16.55 7.59
C GLN A 237 7.92 -15.41 8.60
N SER A 238 6.97 -15.23 9.51
CA SER A 238 6.98 -14.14 10.51
C SER A 238 7.63 -14.51 11.85
N SER A 239 8.37 -15.64 11.92
CA SER A 239 9.04 -16.11 13.13
C SER A 239 10.56 -15.99 12.96
N THR A 240 11.08 -14.76 12.96
CA THR A 240 12.49 -14.46 13.34
C THR A 240 12.58 -12.98 13.70
#